data_b49be1810656db399007168778666a7e
#
_entry.id   b49be1810656db399007168778666a7e
#
_cell.length_a   1.000
_cell.length_b   1.000
_cell.length_c   1.000
_cell.angle_alpha   90.00
_cell.angle_beta   90.00
_cell.angle_gamma   90.00
#
_symmetry.space_group_name_H-M   'P 1'
#
loop_
_entity.id
_entity.type
_entity.pdbx_description
1 polymer ?
#
loop_
_entity_poly.entity_id
_entity_poly.type
_entity_poly.pdbx_seq_one_letter_code
_entity_poly.pdbx_strand_id
1 'polypeptide(L)'
;ARGGEKPELPPRSVVIHALDLREWDTADPERPMAELDVRCSAGTYIRALARDLGQQLGCGAYLGALTRTASGPFTIDGSHSLEQVKAELAVGRTKSLLLSPDAGLGHLPMVRIPDRDLEAIARGQIIRIRGAVSGPVDPAVVLEGAEIVRAHDDRGSLVAMAHTQGGRLYPDKVFITPEDVSSA
;
A
#
# COMPACT_ATOMS: atom_id res chain seq x y z
N ALA A 1 28.56 1.70 7.58
CA ALA A 1 29.46 1.01 8.49
C ALA A 1 30.93 1.17 8.01
N ARG A 2 31.57 2.30 8.28
CA ARG A 2 32.99 2.54 7.92
C ARG A 2 33.96 2.27 9.09
N GLY A 3 33.50 1.62 10.19
CA GLY A 3 34.30 1.44 11.39
C GLY A 3 34.35 0.02 11.96
N GLY A 4 33.91 -1.00 11.22
CA GLY A 4 34.07 -2.41 11.68
C GLY A 4 33.15 -2.85 12.83
N GLU A 5 32.49 -1.95 13.52
CA GLU A 5 31.50 -2.29 14.55
C GLU A 5 30.18 -2.65 13.90
N LYS A 6 29.67 -3.84 14.21
CA LYS A 6 28.29 -4.24 13.83
C LYS A 6 27.34 -3.43 14.70
N PRO A 7 26.50 -2.54 14.14
CA PRO A 7 25.49 -1.87 14.93
C PRO A 7 24.53 -2.90 15.52
N GLU A 8 24.34 -2.90 16.83
CA GLU A 8 23.26 -3.64 17.48
C GLU A 8 21.93 -3.01 17.09
N LEU A 9 21.23 -3.66 16.17
CA LEU A 9 19.89 -3.22 15.78
C LEU A 9 18.89 -3.86 16.76
N PRO A 10 18.00 -3.05 17.37
CA PRO A 10 16.96 -3.61 18.23
C PRO A 10 16.04 -4.53 17.42
N PRO A 11 15.58 -5.64 18.01
CA PRO A 11 14.63 -6.54 17.37
C PRO A 11 13.34 -5.77 17.03
N ARG A 12 12.78 -6.01 15.85
CA ARG A 12 11.49 -5.47 15.44
C ARG A 12 10.46 -6.57 15.39
N SER A 13 9.33 -6.35 16.03
CA SER A 13 8.19 -7.26 15.91
C SER A 13 7.63 -7.21 14.49
N VAL A 14 7.47 -8.39 13.90
CA VAL A 14 6.84 -8.58 12.60
C VAL A 14 5.79 -9.68 12.72
N VAL A 15 4.81 -9.67 11.83
CA VAL A 15 3.76 -10.70 11.80
C VAL A 15 3.94 -11.52 10.53
N ILE A 16 4.07 -12.83 10.68
CA ILE A 16 3.96 -13.80 9.59
C ILE A 16 2.52 -14.29 9.58
N HIS A 17 1.75 -13.89 8.58
CA HIS A 17 0.34 -14.25 8.45
C HIS A 17 0.15 -15.65 7.88
N ALA A 18 1.07 -16.07 6.98
CA ALA A 18 1.11 -17.42 6.41
C ALA A 18 2.55 -17.76 6.01
N LEU A 19 2.88 -19.04 6.13
CA LEU A 19 4.15 -19.62 5.73
C LEU A 19 3.87 -21.02 5.20
N ASP A 20 3.87 -21.17 3.88
CA ASP A 20 3.49 -22.41 3.21
C ASP A 20 4.67 -22.97 2.43
N LEU A 21 5.02 -24.24 2.70
CA LEU A 21 6.04 -24.96 1.95
C LEU A 21 5.44 -25.38 0.59
N ARG A 22 6.00 -24.86 -0.49
CA ARG A 22 5.60 -25.19 -1.88
C ARG A 22 6.34 -26.37 -2.42
N GLU A 23 7.65 -26.37 -2.24
CA GLU A 23 8.52 -27.40 -2.76
C GLU A 23 9.68 -27.66 -1.80
N TRP A 24 10.08 -28.91 -1.71
CA TRP A 24 11.27 -29.35 -1.01
C TRP A 24 12.15 -30.13 -1.98
N ASP A 25 13.21 -29.50 -2.48
CA ASP A 25 14.14 -30.09 -3.41
C ASP A 25 15.37 -30.63 -2.67
N THR A 26 15.64 -31.91 -2.84
CA THR A 26 16.78 -32.65 -2.32
C THR A 26 17.68 -33.23 -3.40
N ALA A 27 17.61 -32.69 -4.62
CA ALA A 27 18.47 -33.14 -5.72
C ALA A 27 19.95 -33.03 -5.35
N ASP A 28 20.32 -32.02 -4.55
CA ASP A 28 21.60 -31.93 -3.87
C ASP A 28 21.39 -32.15 -2.35
N PRO A 29 21.73 -33.37 -1.83
CA PRO A 29 21.52 -33.67 -0.41
C PRO A 29 22.35 -32.79 0.55
N GLU A 30 23.44 -32.20 0.07
CA GLU A 30 24.28 -31.32 0.89
C GLU A 30 23.72 -29.89 0.93
N ARG A 31 22.84 -29.55 -0.02
CA ARG A 31 22.24 -28.22 -0.19
C ARG A 31 20.74 -28.30 -0.54
N PRO A 32 19.93 -28.91 0.31
CA PRO A 32 18.51 -28.99 0.04
C PRO A 32 17.89 -27.59 -0.04
N MET A 33 16.93 -27.41 -0.96
CA MET A 33 16.24 -26.16 -1.14
C MET A 33 14.77 -26.27 -0.73
N ALA A 34 14.27 -25.23 -0.07
CA ALA A 34 12.86 -25.06 0.24
C ALA A 34 12.31 -23.86 -0.52
N GLU A 35 11.24 -24.03 -1.27
CA GLU A 35 10.45 -22.93 -1.79
C GLU A 35 9.27 -22.67 -0.86
N LEU A 36 9.17 -21.42 -0.40
CA LEU A 36 8.17 -21.01 0.59
C LEU A 36 7.35 -19.84 0.05
N ASP A 37 6.03 -19.95 0.16
CA ASP A 37 5.16 -18.79 0.08
C ASP A 37 5.06 -18.13 1.46
N VAL A 38 5.34 -16.82 1.52
CA VAL A 38 5.34 -16.06 2.77
C VAL A 38 4.41 -14.86 2.66
N ARG A 39 3.39 -14.80 3.51
CA ARG A 39 2.56 -13.61 3.71
C ARG A 39 2.90 -12.99 5.05
N CYS A 40 3.38 -11.75 5.03
CA CYS A 40 3.89 -11.08 6.22
C CYS A 40 3.58 -9.59 6.24
N SER A 41 3.70 -8.99 7.44
CA SER A 41 3.57 -7.55 7.62
C SER A 41 4.69 -6.77 6.92
N ALA A 42 4.44 -5.48 6.68
CA ALA A 42 5.47 -4.55 6.19
C ALA A 42 6.69 -4.53 7.14
N GLY A 43 7.87 -4.33 6.56
CA GLY A 43 9.13 -4.29 7.31
C GLY A 43 9.73 -5.67 7.64
N THR A 44 9.09 -6.77 7.25
CA THR A 44 9.65 -8.12 7.40
C THR A 44 10.82 -8.35 6.44
N TYR A 45 11.97 -8.72 7.00
CA TYR A 45 13.15 -9.09 6.22
C TYR A 45 13.16 -10.59 5.97
N ILE A 46 12.85 -11.02 4.77
CA ILE A 46 12.81 -12.47 4.40
C ILE A 46 14.16 -13.15 4.58
N ARG A 47 15.28 -12.41 4.42
CA ARG A 47 16.62 -12.93 4.75
C ARG A 47 16.78 -13.28 6.22
N ALA A 48 16.15 -12.48 7.12
CA ALA A 48 16.17 -12.80 8.55
C ALA A 48 15.30 -14.01 8.85
N LEU A 49 14.13 -14.12 8.20
CA LEU A 49 13.27 -15.30 8.33
C LEU A 49 14.00 -16.58 7.90
N ALA A 50 14.70 -16.56 6.76
CA ALA A 50 15.49 -17.73 6.30
C ALA A 50 16.58 -18.11 7.31
N ARG A 51 17.33 -17.13 7.82
CA ARG A 51 18.35 -17.35 8.85
C ARG A 51 17.74 -17.97 10.12
N ASP A 52 16.65 -17.38 10.61
CA ASP A 52 16.02 -17.79 11.87
C ASP A 52 15.42 -19.20 11.73
N LEU A 53 14.82 -19.53 10.58
CA LEU A 53 14.36 -20.88 10.27
C LEU A 53 15.50 -21.89 10.26
N GLY A 54 16.62 -21.57 9.61
CA GLY A 54 17.80 -22.43 9.58
C GLY A 54 18.41 -22.65 10.98
N GLN A 55 18.37 -21.65 11.84
CA GLN A 55 18.78 -21.78 13.23
C GLN A 55 17.87 -22.72 14.02
N GLN A 56 16.56 -22.61 13.84
CA GLN A 56 15.58 -23.48 14.51
C GLN A 56 15.72 -24.95 14.05
N LEU A 57 16.05 -25.17 12.79
CA LEU A 57 16.30 -26.50 12.24
C LEU A 57 17.70 -27.05 12.59
N GLY A 58 18.58 -26.24 13.14
CA GLY A 58 19.94 -26.63 13.54
C GLY A 58 20.94 -26.80 12.38
N CYS A 59 20.54 -26.47 11.14
CA CYS A 59 21.39 -26.65 9.95
C CYS A 59 21.88 -25.32 9.34
N GLY A 60 21.36 -24.18 9.82
CA GLY A 60 21.55 -22.90 9.15
C GLY A 60 20.79 -22.81 7.82
N ALA A 61 20.51 -21.60 7.36
CA ALA A 61 19.94 -21.36 6.03
C ALA A 61 20.24 -19.95 5.53
N TYR A 62 20.11 -19.75 4.24
CA TYR A 62 20.19 -18.45 3.58
C TYR A 62 19.13 -18.32 2.48
N LEU A 63 18.81 -17.08 2.13
CA LEU A 63 17.88 -16.78 1.05
C LEU A 63 18.60 -16.89 -0.29
N GLY A 64 18.26 -17.90 -1.11
CA GLY A 64 18.82 -18.12 -2.44
C GLY A 64 18.19 -17.22 -3.50
N ALA A 65 16.85 -17.11 -3.48
CA ALA A 65 16.08 -16.25 -4.38
C ALA A 65 14.88 -15.66 -3.67
N LEU A 66 14.36 -14.55 -4.19
CA LEU A 66 13.16 -13.90 -3.67
C LEU A 66 12.38 -13.24 -4.81
N THR A 67 11.12 -13.60 -4.91
CA THR A 67 10.15 -12.94 -5.78
C THR A 67 9.05 -12.33 -4.93
N ARG A 68 8.79 -11.04 -5.09
CA ARG A 68 7.62 -10.41 -4.47
C ARG A 68 6.44 -10.57 -5.40
N THR A 69 5.47 -11.39 -5.01
CA THR A 69 4.27 -11.68 -5.79
C THR A 69 3.14 -10.69 -5.56
N ALA A 70 3.13 -10.03 -4.38
CA ALA A 70 2.13 -9.01 -4.07
C ALA A 70 2.66 -7.94 -3.09
N SER A 71 2.04 -6.75 -3.12
CA SER A 71 2.26 -5.66 -2.16
C SER A 71 0.96 -4.85 -2.02
N GLY A 72 0.24 -5.03 -0.90
CA GLY A 72 -1.11 -4.50 -0.74
C GLY A 72 -2.04 -5.05 -1.84
N PRO A 73 -2.78 -4.20 -2.57
CA PRO A 73 -3.66 -4.64 -3.64
C PRO A 73 -2.95 -4.95 -4.97
N PHE A 74 -1.66 -4.66 -5.08
CA PHE A 74 -0.89 -4.86 -6.31
C PHE A 74 -0.29 -6.25 -6.35
N THR A 75 -0.45 -6.94 -7.50
CA THR A 75 0.10 -8.28 -7.76
C THR A 75 1.11 -8.25 -8.89
N ILE A 76 1.98 -9.26 -8.93
CA ILE A 76 2.97 -9.40 -10.00
C ILE A 76 2.31 -9.55 -11.38
N ASP A 77 1.15 -10.21 -11.45
CA ASP A 77 0.42 -10.42 -12.70
C ASP A 77 -0.09 -9.10 -13.31
N GLY A 78 -0.35 -8.09 -12.47
CA GLY A 78 -0.71 -6.75 -12.90
C GLY A 78 0.49 -5.83 -13.15
N SER A 79 1.72 -6.32 -13.05
CA SER A 79 2.93 -5.52 -13.24
C SER A 79 3.35 -5.45 -14.71
N HIS A 80 4.11 -4.42 -15.05
CA HIS A 80 4.71 -4.25 -16.37
C HIS A 80 6.22 -4.41 -16.28
N SER A 81 6.85 -5.05 -17.28
CA SER A 81 8.30 -5.08 -17.39
C SER A 81 8.84 -3.67 -17.73
N LEU A 82 10.10 -3.43 -17.40
CA LEU A 82 10.76 -2.16 -17.72
C LEU A 82 10.78 -1.91 -19.24
N GLU A 83 10.91 -2.95 -20.04
CA GLU A 83 10.90 -2.91 -21.50
C GLU A 83 9.52 -2.50 -22.03
N GLN A 84 8.44 -3.07 -21.47
CA GLN A 84 7.07 -2.69 -21.79
C GLN A 84 6.82 -1.22 -21.46
N VAL A 85 7.22 -0.78 -20.26
CA VAL A 85 7.07 0.63 -19.85
C VAL A 85 7.82 1.56 -20.82
N LYS A 86 9.06 1.25 -21.18
CA LYS A 86 9.84 2.05 -22.13
C LYS A 86 9.18 2.11 -23.51
N ALA A 87 8.66 0.98 -24.00
CA ALA A 87 7.99 0.94 -25.30
C ALA A 87 6.72 1.80 -25.34
N GLU A 88 5.89 1.72 -24.29
CA GLU A 88 4.66 2.52 -24.22
C GLU A 88 4.96 4.02 -24.06
N LEU A 89 5.98 4.39 -23.28
CA LEU A 89 6.43 5.78 -23.13
C LEU A 89 6.93 6.35 -24.46
N ALA A 90 7.69 5.56 -25.24
CA ALA A 90 8.24 6.00 -26.52
C ALA A 90 7.16 6.39 -27.56
N VAL A 91 5.97 5.79 -27.45
CA VAL A 91 4.82 6.06 -28.32
C VAL A 91 3.75 6.96 -27.66
N GLY A 92 4.05 7.53 -26.49
CA GLY A 92 3.17 8.46 -25.79
C GLY A 92 1.94 7.82 -25.13
N ARG A 93 1.89 6.48 -25.02
CA ARG A 93 0.77 5.75 -24.40
C ARG A 93 0.97 5.54 -22.90
N THR A 94 1.03 6.63 -22.15
CA THR A 94 1.26 6.59 -20.70
C THR A 94 0.01 6.21 -19.90
N LYS A 95 -1.18 6.53 -20.40
CA LYS A 95 -2.44 6.33 -19.67
C LYS A 95 -2.73 4.86 -19.35
N SER A 96 -2.31 3.93 -20.19
CA SER A 96 -2.49 2.50 -20.00
C SER A 96 -1.60 1.91 -18.89
N LEU A 97 -0.53 2.62 -18.53
CA LEU A 97 0.44 2.20 -17.50
C LEU A 97 0.14 2.80 -16.13
N LEU A 98 -0.63 3.89 -16.10
CA LEU A 98 -0.91 4.63 -14.87
C LEU A 98 -2.19 4.11 -14.22
N LEU A 99 -2.07 3.67 -13.00
CA LEU A 99 -3.21 3.39 -12.14
C LEU A 99 -3.75 4.70 -11.54
N SER A 100 -5.03 4.69 -11.18
CA SER A 100 -5.59 5.78 -10.38
C SER A 100 -4.80 5.93 -9.07
N PRO A 101 -4.56 7.15 -8.57
CA PRO A 101 -3.99 7.38 -7.25
C PRO A 101 -4.73 6.62 -6.11
N ASP A 102 -6.00 6.34 -6.32
CA ASP A 102 -6.87 5.62 -5.41
C ASP A 102 -6.65 4.09 -5.39
N ALA A 103 -5.98 3.52 -6.38
CA ALA A 103 -5.82 2.08 -6.53
C ALA A 103 -5.16 1.39 -5.32
N GLY A 104 -4.27 2.10 -4.61
CA GLY A 104 -3.59 1.61 -3.41
C GLY A 104 -4.36 1.85 -2.11
N LEU A 105 -5.44 2.58 -2.14
CA LEU A 105 -6.10 3.17 -0.96
C LEU A 105 -7.43 2.50 -0.60
N GLY A 106 -7.83 1.42 -1.30
CA GLY A 106 -9.11 0.74 -1.09
C GLY A 106 -9.37 0.22 0.34
N HIS A 107 -8.33 0.11 1.15
CA HIS A 107 -8.42 -0.27 2.56
C HIS A 107 -8.89 0.88 3.48
N LEU A 108 -8.92 2.12 2.97
CA LEU A 108 -9.38 3.29 3.71
C LEU A 108 -10.87 3.57 3.42
N PRO A 109 -11.63 4.07 4.40
CA PRO A 109 -12.99 4.52 4.16
C PRO A 109 -13.01 5.70 3.18
N MET A 110 -14.14 5.85 2.49
CA MET A 110 -14.37 6.90 1.49
C MET A 110 -15.50 7.82 1.96
N VAL A 111 -15.28 9.12 1.82
CA VAL A 111 -16.30 10.16 2.03
C VAL A 111 -16.57 10.84 0.69
N ARG A 112 -17.85 10.89 0.30
CA ARG A 112 -18.28 11.63 -0.88
C ARG A 112 -18.42 13.11 -0.58
N ILE A 113 -17.82 13.94 -1.41
CA ILE A 113 -17.82 15.41 -1.31
C ILE A 113 -18.75 15.95 -2.38
N PRO A 114 -19.87 16.61 -2.01
CA PRO A 114 -20.73 17.27 -2.97
C PRO A 114 -20.02 18.40 -3.70
N ASP A 115 -20.38 18.67 -4.95
CA ASP A 115 -19.78 19.71 -5.80
C ASP A 115 -19.69 21.07 -5.13
N ARG A 116 -20.71 21.46 -4.36
CA ARG A 116 -20.74 22.74 -3.60
C ARG A 116 -19.63 22.90 -2.56
N ASP A 117 -19.06 21.80 -2.08
CA ASP A 117 -18.01 21.78 -1.05
C ASP A 117 -16.60 21.61 -1.67
N LEU A 118 -16.48 21.31 -2.98
CA LEU A 118 -15.20 21.06 -3.66
C LEU A 118 -14.27 22.28 -3.65
N GLU A 119 -14.81 23.50 -3.81
CA GLU A 119 -13.99 24.71 -3.79
C GLU A 119 -13.35 24.92 -2.39
N ALA A 120 -14.10 24.64 -1.33
CA ALA A 120 -13.57 24.69 0.03
C ALA A 120 -12.45 23.65 0.23
N ILE A 121 -12.63 22.42 -0.27
CA ILE A 121 -11.61 21.36 -0.25
C ILE A 121 -10.38 21.79 -1.06
N ALA A 122 -10.55 22.33 -2.26
CA ALA A 122 -9.45 22.79 -3.11
C ALA A 122 -8.59 23.86 -2.42
N ARG A 123 -9.18 24.63 -1.51
CA ARG A 123 -8.48 25.61 -0.68
C ARG A 123 -7.98 25.05 0.66
N GLY A 124 -8.10 23.76 0.90
CA GLY A 124 -7.68 23.12 2.16
C GLY A 124 -8.56 23.46 3.35
N GLN A 125 -9.79 23.92 3.14
CA GLN A 125 -10.69 24.32 4.21
C GLN A 125 -11.42 23.12 4.82
N ILE A 126 -11.70 23.21 6.12
CA ILE A 126 -12.48 22.22 6.86
C ILE A 126 -13.94 22.30 6.43
N ILE A 127 -14.54 21.18 6.12
CA ILE A 127 -15.96 21.09 5.76
C ILE A 127 -16.73 20.18 6.73
N ARG A 128 -18.05 20.34 6.77
CA ARG A 128 -18.94 19.38 7.44
C ARG A 128 -19.23 18.20 6.48
N ILE A 129 -19.08 16.97 6.95
CA ILE A 129 -19.43 15.79 6.18
C ILE A 129 -20.95 15.75 5.99
N ARG A 130 -21.39 15.72 4.72
CA ARG A 130 -22.81 15.69 4.30
C ARG A 130 -23.07 14.60 3.27
N GLY A 131 -22.01 14.06 2.69
CA GLY A 131 -22.06 13.00 1.70
C GLY A 131 -22.07 11.61 2.33
N ALA A 132 -22.24 10.60 1.48
CA ALA A 132 -22.18 9.20 1.91
C ALA A 132 -20.76 8.83 2.38
N VAL A 133 -20.72 8.04 3.44
CA VAL A 133 -19.50 7.37 3.91
C VAL A 133 -19.62 5.90 3.53
N SER A 134 -18.57 5.34 2.95
CA SER A 134 -18.52 3.93 2.56
C SER A 134 -17.10 3.37 2.75
N GLY A 135 -16.99 2.04 2.83
CA GLY A 135 -15.71 1.37 2.98
C GLY A 135 -15.72 0.28 4.05
N PRO A 136 -14.55 -0.19 4.46
CA PRO A 136 -14.41 -1.33 5.37
C PRO A 136 -14.70 -0.99 6.84
N VAL A 137 -14.91 0.29 7.16
CA VAL A 137 -15.13 0.79 8.54
C VAL A 137 -16.57 1.27 8.68
N ASP A 138 -17.15 1.10 9.87
CA ASP A 138 -18.49 1.60 10.18
C ASP A 138 -18.55 3.12 9.97
N PRO A 139 -19.53 3.63 9.19
CA PRO A 139 -19.72 5.06 8.96
C PRO A 139 -19.80 5.89 10.24
N ALA A 140 -20.38 5.38 11.33
CA ALA A 140 -20.47 6.08 12.61
C ALA A 140 -19.07 6.32 13.20
N VAL A 141 -18.20 5.31 13.16
CA VAL A 141 -16.80 5.42 13.61
C VAL A 141 -16.05 6.45 12.79
N VAL A 142 -16.24 6.45 11.46
CA VAL A 142 -15.62 7.44 10.57
C VAL A 142 -16.06 8.87 10.92
N LEU A 143 -17.33 9.07 11.28
CA LEU A 143 -17.85 10.40 11.61
C LEU A 143 -17.43 10.90 12.98
N GLU A 144 -17.25 10.02 13.95
CA GLU A 144 -16.92 10.37 15.34
C GLU A 144 -15.41 10.37 15.61
N GLY A 145 -14.68 9.47 14.97
CA GLY A 145 -13.25 9.25 15.21
C GLY A 145 -12.31 10.13 14.39
N ALA A 146 -11.01 9.99 14.64
CA ALA A 146 -9.93 10.61 13.86
C ALA A 146 -9.44 9.63 12.78
N GLU A 147 -10.35 9.20 11.90
CA GLU A 147 -10.04 8.23 10.84
C GLU A 147 -9.48 8.92 9.61
N ILE A 148 -8.48 8.30 9.00
CA ILE A 148 -7.97 8.71 7.69
C ILE A 148 -8.95 8.21 6.63
N VAL A 149 -9.41 9.13 5.77
CA VAL A 149 -10.39 8.86 4.73
C VAL A 149 -9.92 9.33 3.37
N ARG A 150 -10.50 8.74 2.33
CA ARG A 150 -10.42 9.21 0.95
C ARG A 150 -11.62 10.11 0.68
N ALA A 151 -11.40 11.34 0.26
CA ALA A 151 -12.45 12.24 -0.17
C ALA A 151 -12.61 12.15 -1.69
N HIS A 152 -13.80 11.81 -2.17
CA HIS A 152 -14.12 11.68 -3.59
C HIS A 152 -15.21 12.66 -3.97
N ASP A 153 -15.14 13.21 -5.17
CA ASP A 153 -16.22 13.99 -5.78
C ASP A 153 -17.40 13.09 -6.20
N ASP A 154 -18.45 13.70 -6.71
CA ASP A 154 -19.64 12.99 -7.21
C ASP A 154 -19.35 12.15 -8.47
N ARG A 155 -18.24 12.40 -9.17
CA ARG A 155 -17.77 11.65 -10.34
C ARG A 155 -16.89 10.45 -9.95
N GLY A 156 -16.56 10.31 -8.66
CA GLY A 156 -15.70 9.24 -8.13
C GLY A 156 -14.21 9.51 -8.23
N SER A 157 -13.79 10.75 -8.49
CA SER A 157 -12.38 11.12 -8.50
C SER A 157 -11.88 11.41 -7.09
N LEU A 158 -10.69 10.95 -6.74
CA LEU A 158 -10.03 11.27 -5.48
C LEU A 158 -9.64 12.74 -5.46
N VAL A 159 -10.23 13.54 -4.57
CA VAL A 159 -9.99 14.98 -4.45
C VAL A 159 -9.11 15.36 -3.27
N ALA A 160 -9.12 14.54 -2.20
CA ALA A 160 -8.23 14.75 -1.05
C ALA A 160 -8.04 13.46 -0.24
N MET A 161 -6.91 13.40 0.47
CA MET A 161 -6.78 12.61 1.70
C MET A 161 -7.09 13.54 2.87
N ALA A 162 -7.81 13.02 3.84
CA ALA A 162 -8.30 13.81 4.97
C ALA A 162 -8.41 12.95 6.23
N HIS A 163 -8.57 13.58 7.37
CA HIS A 163 -9.05 12.90 8.57
C HIS A 163 -10.41 13.46 8.99
N THR A 164 -11.15 12.66 9.73
CA THR A 164 -12.47 13.04 10.22
C THR A 164 -12.45 13.27 11.73
N GLN A 165 -13.20 14.24 12.19
CA GLN A 165 -13.41 14.47 13.62
C GLN A 165 -14.72 15.23 13.87
N GLY A 166 -15.60 14.70 14.71
CA GLY A 166 -16.84 15.36 15.09
C GLY A 166 -17.74 15.71 13.89
N GLY A 167 -17.85 14.82 12.91
CA GLY A 167 -18.64 15.02 11.70
C GLY A 167 -18.08 16.08 10.74
N ARG A 168 -16.80 16.43 10.91
CA ARG A 168 -16.08 17.34 10.02
C ARG A 168 -14.94 16.60 9.32
N LEU A 169 -14.58 17.07 8.14
CA LEU A 169 -13.47 16.59 7.33
C LEU A 169 -12.38 17.65 7.28
N TYR A 170 -11.18 17.24 7.63
CA TYR A 170 -9.98 18.05 7.69
C TYR A 170 -9.04 17.58 6.58
N PRO A 171 -8.88 18.33 5.48
CA PRO A 171 -8.00 17.95 4.40
C PRO A 171 -6.53 17.94 4.85
N ASP A 172 -5.85 16.79 4.69
CA ASP A 172 -4.41 16.64 4.95
C ASP A 172 -3.60 16.85 3.68
N LYS A 173 -4.13 16.32 2.55
CA LYS A 173 -3.52 16.46 1.23
C LYS A 173 -4.59 16.60 0.17
N VAL A 174 -4.57 17.72 -0.55
CA VAL A 174 -5.52 18.04 -1.62
C VAL A 174 -4.88 17.75 -2.97
N PHE A 175 -5.67 17.18 -3.92
CA PHE A 175 -5.26 16.79 -5.26
C PHE A 175 -5.91 17.61 -6.38
N ILE A 176 -6.82 18.51 -6.03
CA ILE A 176 -7.51 19.43 -6.96
C ILE A 176 -7.14 20.88 -6.65
N THR A 177 -7.22 21.73 -7.65
CA THR A 177 -7.07 23.18 -7.49
C THR A 177 -8.43 23.88 -7.63
N PRO A 178 -8.58 25.14 -7.16
CA PRO A 178 -9.81 25.91 -7.42
C PRO A 178 -10.14 26.07 -8.92
N GLU A 179 -9.13 26.07 -9.78
CA GLU A 179 -9.27 26.15 -11.23
C GLU A 179 -9.91 24.87 -11.81
N ASP A 180 -9.53 23.69 -11.27
CA ASP A 180 -10.13 22.41 -11.66
C ASP A 180 -11.63 22.38 -11.36
N VAL A 181 -12.04 22.97 -10.23
CA VAL A 181 -13.45 23.03 -9.81
C VAL A 181 -14.25 23.97 -10.72
N SER A 182 -13.67 25.10 -11.14
CA SER A 182 -14.33 26.10 -11.98
C SER A 182 -14.51 25.63 -13.43
N SER A 183 -13.74 24.64 -13.87
CA SER A 183 -13.72 24.12 -15.25
C SER A 183 -14.59 22.88 -15.45
N ALA A 184 -15.21 22.38 -14.40
CA ALA A 184 -15.97 21.13 -14.34
C ALA A 184 -17.48 21.36 -14.38
#